data_77301c4007691d95f02053eccae9ae44
#
_entry.id   77301c4007691d95f02053eccae9ae44
#
_cell.length_a   1.000
_cell.length_b   1.000
_cell.length_c   1.000
_cell.angle_alpha   90.00
_cell.angle_beta   90.00
_cell.angle_gamma   90.00
#
_symmetry.space_group_name_H-M   'P 1'
#
loop_
_entity.id
_entity.type
_entity.pdbx_description
1 polymer ?
#
loop_
_entity_poly.entity_id
_entity_poly.type
_entity_poly.pdbx_seq_one_letter_code
_entity_poly.pdbx_strand_id
1 'polypeptide(L)'
;MKLARALMESLALQARAAKVDELPAYRWKSPLQRCVQLLKRHRDIFFTEDEDGKPSSIIITTLSARSYQGEAEIADALETILSTMGTLVNPTSPRVPNPVNPAEDFADKWSDPASRHRNLEAKFRRWLRQAQIDFDAIGKERKPELIVEMVKSKLGALLNVKYLSTKVGIGPTSGLLKPAAVPAGLSFPDKPLVPKTPAKFAW
;
A
#
# COMPACT_ATOMS: atom_id res chain seq x y z
N MET A 1 16.22 29.31 -39.57
CA MET A 1 15.71 27.97 -39.25
C MET A 1 16.76 26.96 -38.78
N LYS A 2 18.05 27.03 -39.23
CA LYS A 2 19.09 26.07 -38.78
C LYS A 2 19.50 26.21 -37.29
N LEU A 3 19.50 27.45 -36.75
CA LEU A 3 19.91 27.69 -35.35
C LEU A 3 18.89 27.10 -34.33
N ALA A 4 17.60 27.25 -34.58
CA ALA A 4 16.54 26.72 -33.72
C ALA A 4 16.55 25.17 -33.66
N ARG A 5 16.87 24.55 -34.78
CA ARG A 5 16.98 23.07 -34.87
C ARG A 5 18.18 22.55 -34.09
N ALA A 6 19.34 23.22 -34.21
CA ALA A 6 20.55 22.89 -33.44
C ALA A 6 20.35 23.08 -31.91
N LEU A 7 19.60 24.11 -31.50
CA LEU A 7 19.26 24.33 -30.10
C LEU A 7 18.32 23.24 -29.55
N MET A 8 17.32 22.85 -30.31
CA MET A 8 16.41 21.76 -29.94
C MET A 8 17.14 20.41 -29.84
N GLU A 9 18.07 20.13 -30.76
CA GLU A 9 18.90 18.91 -30.69
C GLU A 9 19.84 18.92 -29.49
N SER A 10 20.45 20.06 -29.13
CA SER A 10 21.29 20.16 -27.94
C SER A 10 20.49 20.01 -26.65
N LEU A 11 19.28 20.57 -26.56
CA LEU A 11 18.37 20.40 -25.42
C LEU A 11 17.88 18.94 -25.29
N ALA A 12 17.60 18.26 -26.41
CA ALA A 12 17.25 16.86 -26.41
C ALA A 12 18.41 15.94 -25.99
N LEU A 13 19.65 16.30 -26.36
CA LEU A 13 20.86 15.61 -25.90
C LEU A 13 21.12 15.84 -24.42
N GLN A 14 20.93 17.06 -23.91
CA GLN A 14 21.05 17.37 -22.49
C GLN A 14 19.96 16.68 -21.66
N ALA A 15 18.73 16.59 -22.15
CA ALA A 15 17.65 15.84 -21.51
C ALA A 15 17.91 14.33 -21.48
N ARG A 16 18.61 13.78 -22.49
CA ARG A 16 19.08 12.38 -22.49
C ARG A 16 20.30 12.14 -21.62
N ALA A 17 21.16 13.14 -21.43
CA ALA A 17 22.32 13.11 -20.56
C ALA A 17 22.01 13.46 -19.10
N ALA A 18 20.83 14.03 -18.81
CA ALA A 18 20.33 14.05 -17.45
C ALA A 18 20.28 12.58 -17.00
N LYS A 19 21.25 12.18 -16.17
CA LYS A 19 21.22 10.89 -15.50
C LYS A 19 19.83 10.77 -14.88
N VAL A 20 19.01 9.89 -15.42
CA VAL A 20 17.92 9.31 -14.66
C VAL A 20 18.62 8.69 -13.48
N ASP A 21 18.58 9.35 -12.32
CA ASP A 21 19.01 8.72 -11.08
C ASP A 21 18.33 7.38 -11.08
N GLU A 22 19.11 6.29 -11.13
CA GLU A 22 18.57 4.96 -11.02
C GLU A 22 17.80 4.96 -9.72
N LEU A 23 16.46 4.94 -9.82
CA LEU A 23 15.61 4.83 -8.64
C LEU A 23 16.14 3.63 -7.87
N PRO A 24 16.60 3.82 -6.63
CA PRO A 24 17.16 2.71 -5.87
C PRO A 24 16.15 1.59 -5.93
N ALA A 25 16.60 0.42 -6.42
CA ALA A 25 15.76 -0.78 -6.44
C ALA A 25 15.43 -1.09 -4.98
N TYR A 26 14.30 -0.56 -4.51
CA TYR A 26 13.77 -0.83 -3.17
C TYR A 26 13.43 -2.32 -3.12
N ARG A 27 14.43 -3.14 -2.83
CA ARG A 27 14.28 -4.59 -2.61
C ARG A 27 13.38 -4.88 -1.40
N TRP A 28 13.23 -3.91 -0.50
CA TRP A 28 12.51 -4.06 0.75
C TRP A 28 11.33 -3.08 0.82
N LYS A 29 10.13 -3.62 0.75
CA LYS A 29 8.92 -2.84 0.94
C LYS A 29 8.72 -2.60 2.42
N SER A 30 8.40 -1.35 2.80
CA SER A 30 8.02 -1.01 4.17
C SER A 30 6.73 -1.74 4.59
N PRO A 31 6.47 -1.90 5.91
CA PRO A 31 5.20 -2.45 6.39
C PRO A 31 3.99 -1.74 5.79
N LEU A 32 3.99 -0.40 5.75
CA LEU A 32 2.94 0.39 5.11
C LEU A 32 2.72 -0.01 3.65
N GLN A 33 3.78 -0.10 2.85
CA GLN A 33 3.66 -0.47 1.43
C GLN A 33 3.06 -1.87 1.25
N ARG A 34 3.41 -2.81 2.13
CA ARG A 34 2.85 -4.17 2.13
C ARG A 34 1.39 -4.17 2.54
N CYS A 35 1.02 -3.42 3.59
CA CYS A 35 -0.38 -3.26 4.01
C CYS A 35 -1.24 -2.67 2.91
N VAL A 36 -0.79 -1.59 2.25
CA VAL A 36 -1.51 -1.00 1.11
C VAL A 36 -1.72 -2.01 -0.02
N GLN A 37 -0.72 -2.85 -0.32
CA GLN A 37 -0.86 -3.89 -1.35
C GLN A 37 -1.87 -4.97 -0.94
N LEU A 38 -1.84 -5.42 0.31
CA LEU A 38 -2.79 -6.40 0.83
C LEU A 38 -4.22 -5.85 0.81
N LEU A 39 -4.42 -4.62 1.27
CA LEU A 39 -5.73 -3.96 1.28
C LEU A 39 -6.29 -3.75 -0.13
N LYS A 40 -5.46 -3.31 -1.09
CA LYS A 40 -5.86 -3.20 -2.49
C LYS A 40 -6.26 -4.55 -3.07
N ARG A 41 -5.50 -5.60 -2.76
CA ARG A 41 -5.81 -6.95 -3.25
C ARG A 41 -7.10 -7.49 -2.65
N HIS A 42 -7.29 -7.33 -1.33
CA HIS A 42 -8.53 -7.69 -0.65
C HIS A 42 -9.73 -6.96 -1.26
N ARG A 43 -9.60 -5.65 -1.52
CA ARG A 43 -10.63 -4.85 -2.21
C ARG A 43 -10.97 -5.44 -3.58
N ASP A 44 -9.96 -5.77 -4.39
CA ASP A 44 -10.17 -6.27 -5.74
C ASP A 44 -10.94 -7.60 -5.73
N ILE A 45 -10.66 -8.49 -4.78
CA ILE A 45 -11.41 -9.73 -4.59
C ILE A 45 -12.83 -9.45 -4.08
N PHE A 46 -12.98 -8.56 -3.09
CA PHE A 46 -14.28 -8.22 -2.52
C PHE A 46 -15.26 -7.63 -3.53
N PHE A 47 -14.75 -6.86 -4.50
CA PHE A 47 -15.54 -6.19 -5.53
C PHE A 47 -15.48 -6.88 -6.90
N THR A 48 -15.13 -8.16 -6.97
CA THR A 48 -15.09 -8.89 -8.26
C THR A 48 -16.42 -8.80 -9.02
N GLU A 49 -17.55 -8.85 -8.31
CA GLU A 49 -18.90 -8.76 -8.89
C GLU A 49 -19.47 -7.32 -8.93
N ASP A 50 -18.72 -6.31 -8.46
CA ASP A 50 -19.19 -4.92 -8.36
C ASP A 50 -18.03 -3.95 -8.62
N GLU A 51 -17.42 -4.04 -9.79
CA GLU A 51 -16.28 -3.20 -10.20
C GLU A 51 -16.57 -1.70 -10.09
N ASP A 52 -17.80 -1.28 -10.41
CA ASP A 52 -18.24 0.12 -10.34
C ASP A 52 -18.37 0.67 -8.91
N GLY A 53 -18.57 -0.21 -7.95
CA GLY A 53 -18.66 0.14 -6.52
C GLY A 53 -17.32 0.15 -5.81
N LYS A 54 -16.26 -0.26 -6.50
CA LYS A 54 -14.93 -0.42 -5.92
C LYS A 54 -14.32 0.92 -5.50
N PRO A 55 -13.88 1.07 -4.24
CA PRO A 55 -13.19 2.28 -3.79
C PRO A 55 -11.90 2.53 -4.60
N SER A 56 -11.63 3.79 -4.90
CA SER A 56 -10.39 4.17 -5.60
C SER A 56 -9.15 3.77 -4.82
N SER A 57 -8.11 3.34 -5.53
CA SER A 57 -6.81 3.00 -4.91
C SER A 57 -6.18 4.17 -4.16
N ILE A 58 -6.43 5.40 -4.60
CA ILE A 58 -5.88 6.59 -3.95
C ILE A 58 -6.49 6.79 -2.56
N ILE A 59 -7.80 6.56 -2.40
CA ILE A 59 -8.49 6.63 -1.10
C ILE A 59 -7.85 5.67 -0.12
N ILE A 60 -7.69 4.39 -0.51
CA ILE A 60 -7.07 3.37 0.35
C ILE A 60 -5.63 3.76 0.71
N THR A 61 -4.84 4.19 -0.28
CA THR A 61 -3.44 4.57 -0.04
C THR A 61 -3.33 5.75 0.90
N THR A 62 -4.13 6.81 0.67
CA THR A 62 -4.11 8.04 1.48
C THR A 62 -4.55 7.75 2.92
N LEU A 63 -5.66 7.04 3.11
CA LEU A 63 -6.15 6.72 4.44
C LEU A 63 -5.20 5.76 5.17
N SER A 64 -4.61 4.76 4.49
CA SER A 64 -3.60 3.89 5.09
C SER A 64 -2.36 4.67 5.53
N ALA A 65 -1.85 5.58 4.70
CA ALA A 65 -0.69 6.39 5.04
C ALA A 65 -0.95 7.33 6.23
N ARG A 66 -2.17 7.85 6.35
CA ARG A 66 -2.59 8.71 7.48
C ARG A 66 -2.84 7.93 8.77
N SER A 67 -3.19 6.66 8.66
CA SER A 67 -3.45 5.75 9.79
C SER A 67 -2.18 5.14 10.38
N TYR A 68 -1.16 4.92 9.54
CA TYR A 68 0.08 4.23 9.90
C TYR A 68 0.91 5.03 10.91
N GLN A 69 1.37 4.38 11.98
CA GLN A 69 2.11 4.99 13.09
C GLN A 69 3.60 4.61 13.11
N GLY A 70 4.08 3.89 12.08
CA GLY A 70 5.48 3.47 12.00
C GLY A 70 5.75 2.07 12.53
N GLU A 71 4.72 1.22 12.62
CA GLU A 71 4.83 -0.16 13.09
C GLU A 71 5.85 -0.95 12.27
N ALA A 72 6.66 -1.75 12.96
CA ALA A 72 7.68 -2.59 12.32
C ALA A 72 7.08 -3.86 11.70
N GLU A 73 6.03 -4.40 12.32
CA GLU A 73 5.37 -5.63 11.89
C GLU A 73 4.13 -5.34 11.03
N ILE A 74 3.90 -6.18 10.03
CA ILE A 74 2.76 -6.03 9.10
C ILE A 74 1.43 -6.23 9.82
N ALA A 75 1.37 -7.15 10.78
CA ALA A 75 0.15 -7.44 11.53
C ALA A 75 -0.30 -6.22 12.33
N ASP A 76 0.62 -5.62 13.09
CA ASP A 76 0.35 -4.42 13.90
C ASP A 76 -0.04 -3.23 13.02
N ALA A 77 0.68 -3.04 11.91
CA ALA A 77 0.36 -2.00 10.93
C ALA A 77 -1.04 -2.18 10.32
N LEU A 78 -1.44 -3.42 9.96
CA LEU A 78 -2.78 -3.71 9.45
C LEU A 78 -3.86 -3.44 10.49
N GLU A 79 -3.64 -3.83 11.74
CA GLU A 79 -4.58 -3.58 12.84
C GLU A 79 -4.78 -2.09 13.05
N THR A 80 -3.68 -1.31 13.18
CA THR A 80 -3.74 0.15 13.32
C THR A 80 -4.44 0.82 12.13
N ILE A 81 -4.08 0.44 10.91
CA ILE A 81 -4.67 1.00 9.69
C ILE A 81 -6.16 0.70 9.63
N LEU A 82 -6.57 -0.54 9.81
CA LEU A 82 -7.96 -0.96 9.67
C LEU A 82 -8.86 -0.38 10.78
N SER A 83 -8.36 -0.26 12.02
CA SER A 83 -9.12 0.33 13.13
C SER A 83 -9.31 1.84 12.97
N THR A 84 -8.33 2.54 12.37
CA THR A 84 -8.30 4.01 12.32
C THR A 84 -8.83 4.59 11.00
N MET A 85 -8.65 3.88 9.88
CA MET A 85 -8.93 4.38 8.52
C MET A 85 -10.35 4.98 8.39
N GLY A 86 -11.36 4.35 8.99
CA GLY A 86 -12.75 4.79 8.90
C GLY A 86 -13.02 6.12 9.60
N THR A 87 -12.26 6.44 10.65
CA THR A 87 -12.40 7.68 11.43
C THR A 87 -11.76 8.89 10.74
N LEU A 88 -10.84 8.64 9.80
CA LEU A 88 -10.14 9.67 9.04
C LEU A 88 -10.90 10.18 7.81
N VAL A 89 -12.07 9.61 7.54
CA VAL A 89 -13.00 10.13 6.53
C VAL A 89 -13.76 11.30 7.14
N ASN A 90 -13.59 12.49 6.57
CA ASN A 90 -14.29 13.68 7.08
C ASN A 90 -15.83 13.54 6.95
N PRO A 91 -16.61 14.12 7.86
CA PRO A 91 -18.06 14.09 7.77
C PRO A 91 -18.62 14.94 6.62
N THR A 92 -17.87 15.97 6.20
CA THR A 92 -18.19 16.87 5.09
C THR A 92 -17.11 16.88 4.04
N SER A 93 -17.40 17.39 2.83
CA SER A 93 -16.40 17.54 1.76
C SER A 93 -15.37 18.63 2.12
N PRO A 94 -14.07 18.41 1.82
CA PRO A 94 -13.49 17.22 1.21
C PRO A 94 -13.48 16.01 2.17
N ARG A 95 -14.04 14.89 1.71
CA ARG A 95 -14.19 13.66 2.51
C ARG A 95 -12.85 12.96 2.75
N VAL A 96 -12.02 12.91 1.72
CA VAL A 96 -10.64 12.38 1.75
C VAL A 96 -9.74 13.39 1.04
N PRO A 97 -9.29 14.46 1.74
CA PRO A 97 -8.50 15.50 1.12
C PRO A 97 -7.16 14.99 0.62
N ASN A 98 -6.74 15.48 -0.55
CA ASN A 98 -5.40 15.26 -1.09
C ASN A 98 -4.36 15.90 -0.15
N PRO A 99 -3.34 15.16 0.31
CA PRO A 99 -2.32 15.68 1.22
C PRO A 99 -1.51 16.86 0.64
N VAL A 100 -1.38 16.95 -0.68
CA VAL A 100 -0.63 18.01 -1.38
C VAL A 100 -1.53 19.21 -1.71
N ASN A 101 -2.78 18.95 -2.05
CA ASN A 101 -3.77 19.98 -2.36
C ASN A 101 -5.05 19.72 -1.57
N PRO A 102 -5.19 20.22 -0.33
CA PRO A 102 -6.34 19.92 0.53
C PRO A 102 -7.71 20.34 -0.01
N ALA A 103 -7.77 21.19 -1.05
CA ALA A 103 -9.02 21.55 -1.72
C ALA A 103 -9.54 20.45 -2.65
N GLU A 104 -8.69 19.51 -3.04
CA GLU A 104 -9.06 18.35 -3.86
C GLU A 104 -9.55 17.21 -2.97
N ASP A 105 -10.68 16.63 -3.32
CA ASP A 105 -11.28 15.48 -2.62
C ASP A 105 -11.12 14.20 -3.43
N PHE A 106 -10.34 13.24 -2.95
CA PHE A 106 -10.19 11.93 -3.59
C PHE A 106 -11.47 11.09 -3.55
N ALA A 107 -12.43 11.48 -2.72
CA ALA A 107 -13.74 10.86 -2.60
C ALA A 107 -14.89 11.75 -3.10
N ASP A 108 -14.60 12.67 -4.02
CA ASP A 108 -15.57 13.61 -4.62
C ASP A 108 -16.84 12.93 -5.13
N LYS A 109 -16.69 11.77 -5.78
CA LYS A 109 -17.79 10.94 -6.29
C LYS A 109 -18.76 10.43 -5.21
N TRP A 110 -18.36 10.45 -3.94
CA TRP A 110 -19.26 10.02 -2.85
C TRP A 110 -20.38 11.03 -2.60
N SER A 111 -20.13 12.30 -2.87
CA SER A 111 -21.06 13.40 -2.72
C SER A 111 -21.70 13.85 -4.02
N ASP A 112 -21.22 13.35 -5.17
CA ASP A 112 -21.72 13.69 -6.50
C ASP A 112 -23.14 13.14 -6.72
N PRO A 113 -24.12 13.99 -7.07
CA PRO A 113 -25.49 13.58 -7.36
C PRO A 113 -25.60 12.51 -8.46
N ALA A 114 -24.75 12.60 -9.49
CA ALA A 114 -24.71 11.62 -10.60
C ALA A 114 -24.27 10.23 -10.14
N SER A 115 -23.46 10.16 -9.11
CA SER A 115 -22.92 8.92 -8.54
C SER A 115 -23.70 8.38 -7.34
N ARG A 116 -24.74 9.10 -6.86
CA ARG A 116 -25.50 8.75 -5.64
C ARG A 116 -26.09 7.34 -5.68
N HIS A 117 -26.58 6.89 -6.85
CA HIS A 117 -27.15 5.55 -7.03
C HIS A 117 -26.13 4.43 -6.76
N ARG A 118 -24.84 4.71 -6.83
CA ARG A 118 -23.75 3.74 -6.62
C ARG A 118 -23.44 3.51 -5.14
N ASN A 119 -23.89 4.38 -4.24
CA ASN A 119 -23.68 4.28 -2.78
C ASN A 119 -22.21 4.03 -2.39
N LEU A 120 -21.29 4.75 -3.02
CA LEU A 120 -19.83 4.46 -2.95
C LEU A 120 -19.28 4.52 -1.53
N GLU A 121 -19.70 5.49 -0.70
CA GLU A 121 -19.26 5.54 0.70
C GLU A 121 -19.76 4.34 1.51
N ALA A 122 -21.01 3.95 1.36
CA ALA A 122 -21.58 2.80 2.06
C ALA A 122 -20.84 1.50 1.64
N LYS A 123 -20.48 1.37 0.36
CA LYS A 123 -19.70 0.26 -0.16
C LYS A 123 -18.27 0.27 0.40
N PHE A 124 -17.60 1.42 0.48
CA PHE A 124 -16.31 1.55 1.15
C PHE A 124 -16.38 1.11 2.61
N ARG A 125 -17.37 1.60 3.38
CA ARG A 125 -17.54 1.23 4.78
C ARG A 125 -17.86 -0.26 4.97
N ARG A 126 -18.65 -0.85 4.08
CA ARG A 126 -18.92 -2.30 4.08
C ARG A 126 -17.65 -3.10 3.82
N TRP A 127 -16.86 -2.70 2.81
CA TRP A 127 -15.58 -3.31 2.53
C TRP A 127 -14.61 -3.21 3.71
N LEU A 128 -14.50 -2.04 4.32
CA LEU A 128 -13.61 -1.83 5.46
C LEU A 128 -13.95 -2.74 6.64
N ARG A 129 -15.23 -2.88 6.98
CA ARG A 129 -15.68 -3.82 8.02
C ARG A 129 -15.33 -5.27 7.67
N GLN A 130 -15.51 -5.66 6.42
CA GLN A 130 -15.17 -7.01 5.99
C GLN A 130 -13.66 -7.25 6.05
N ALA A 131 -12.85 -6.27 5.64
CA ALA A 131 -11.41 -6.35 5.76
C ALA A 131 -10.96 -6.50 7.22
N GLN A 132 -11.54 -5.76 8.15
CA GLN A 132 -11.28 -5.90 9.59
C GLN A 132 -11.56 -7.34 10.07
N ILE A 133 -12.71 -7.89 9.72
CA ILE A 133 -13.10 -9.26 10.10
C ILE A 133 -12.14 -10.28 9.50
N ASP A 134 -11.84 -10.16 8.22
CA ASP A 134 -11.04 -11.14 7.49
C ASP A 134 -9.57 -11.14 7.97
N PHE A 135 -8.96 -9.98 8.16
CA PHE A 135 -7.58 -9.89 8.65
C PHE A 135 -7.44 -10.25 10.13
N ASP A 136 -8.43 -9.92 10.97
CA ASP A 136 -8.49 -10.37 12.36
C ASP A 136 -8.60 -11.90 12.45
N ALA A 137 -9.46 -12.51 11.65
CA ALA A 137 -9.60 -13.96 11.58
C ALA A 137 -8.30 -14.66 11.12
N ILE A 138 -7.63 -14.12 10.09
CA ILE A 138 -6.32 -14.63 9.64
C ILE A 138 -5.28 -14.51 10.76
N GLY A 139 -5.25 -13.39 11.48
CA GLY A 139 -4.30 -13.13 12.56
C GLY A 139 -4.49 -14.04 13.80
N LYS A 140 -5.72 -14.48 14.06
CA LYS A 140 -6.07 -15.37 15.18
C LYS A 140 -5.93 -16.84 14.85
N GLU A 141 -5.91 -17.22 13.57
CA GLU A 141 -5.81 -18.63 13.16
C GLU A 141 -4.40 -19.18 13.47
N ARG A 142 -4.35 -20.38 14.00
CA ARG A 142 -3.11 -21.06 14.38
C ARG A 142 -2.77 -22.24 13.47
N LYS A 143 -3.73 -22.77 12.72
CA LYS A 143 -3.53 -23.90 11.83
C LYS A 143 -3.02 -23.38 10.48
N PRO A 144 -1.78 -23.74 10.09
CA PRO A 144 -1.18 -23.22 8.87
C PRO A 144 -2.00 -23.48 7.61
N GLU A 145 -2.65 -24.64 7.51
CA GLU A 145 -3.49 -25.03 6.37
C GLU A 145 -4.68 -24.09 6.21
N LEU A 146 -5.33 -23.74 7.33
CA LEU A 146 -6.47 -22.82 7.34
C LEU A 146 -6.02 -21.39 7.01
N ILE A 147 -4.87 -20.95 7.52
CA ILE A 147 -4.29 -19.64 7.15
C ILE A 147 -4.12 -19.55 5.63
N VAL A 148 -3.53 -20.57 5.01
CA VAL A 148 -3.32 -20.61 3.56
C VAL A 148 -4.65 -20.58 2.80
N GLU A 149 -5.65 -21.31 3.25
CA GLU A 149 -6.98 -21.31 2.63
C GLU A 149 -7.66 -19.94 2.75
N MET A 150 -7.64 -19.35 3.93
CA MET A 150 -8.19 -18.00 4.17
C MET A 150 -7.49 -16.94 3.30
N VAL A 151 -6.16 -16.97 3.25
CA VAL A 151 -5.37 -16.05 2.41
C VAL A 151 -5.71 -16.23 0.93
N LYS A 152 -5.85 -17.47 0.45
CA LYS A 152 -6.28 -17.74 -0.94
C LYS A 152 -7.68 -17.20 -1.22
N SER A 153 -8.61 -17.44 -0.32
CA SER A 153 -10.00 -17.00 -0.46
C SER A 153 -10.12 -15.46 -0.46
N LYS A 154 -9.41 -14.78 0.46
CA LYS A 154 -9.56 -13.33 0.70
C LYS A 154 -8.64 -12.45 -0.11
N LEU A 155 -7.49 -12.99 -0.55
CA LEU A 155 -6.48 -12.26 -1.31
C LEU A 155 -6.21 -12.87 -2.69
N GLY A 156 -6.88 -13.97 -3.02
CA GLY A 156 -6.79 -14.67 -4.29
C GLY A 156 -5.55 -15.54 -4.46
N ALA A 157 -5.65 -16.51 -5.37
CA ALA A 157 -4.63 -17.55 -5.59
C ALA A 157 -3.29 -17.05 -6.16
N LEU A 158 -3.18 -15.78 -6.55
CA LEU A 158 -1.93 -15.20 -7.08
C LEU A 158 -0.86 -14.96 -6.01
N LEU A 159 -1.21 -15.02 -4.73
CA LEU A 159 -0.17 -15.16 -3.70
C LEU A 159 0.47 -16.53 -3.89
N ASN A 160 1.78 -16.54 -4.15
CA ASN A 160 2.53 -17.77 -4.39
C ASN A 160 2.41 -18.68 -3.15
N VAL A 161 1.38 -19.52 -3.16
CA VAL A 161 1.03 -20.43 -2.06
C VAL A 161 2.20 -21.34 -1.70
N LYS A 162 3.03 -21.69 -2.70
CA LYS A 162 4.27 -22.46 -2.50
C LYS A 162 5.26 -21.67 -1.63
N TYR A 163 5.34 -20.36 -1.78
CA TYR A 163 6.17 -19.50 -0.94
C TYR A 163 5.59 -19.35 0.48
N LEU A 164 4.27 -19.19 0.61
CA LEU A 164 3.59 -19.13 1.91
C LEU A 164 3.72 -20.46 2.65
N SER A 165 3.49 -21.59 1.99
CA SER A 165 3.61 -22.91 2.61
C SER A 165 5.04 -23.16 3.12
N THR A 166 6.06 -22.73 2.36
CA THR A 166 7.46 -22.88 2.79
C THR A 166 7.79 -21.99 3.99
N LYS A 167 7.22 -20.77 4.07
CA LYS A 167 7.46 -19.83 5.18
C LYS A 167 6.67 -20.18 6.44
N VAL A 168 5.50 -20.78 6.29
CA VAL A 168 4.63 -21.21 7.41
C VAL A 168 4.93 -22.66 7.84
N GLY A 169 5.93 -23.31 7.22
CA GLY A 169 6.34 -24.67 7.61
C GLY A 169 5.46 -25.79 7.09
N ILE A 170 4.57 -25.50 6.12
CA ILE A 170 3.77 -26.51 5.41
C ILE A 170 4.54 -26.98 4.18
N GLY A 171 5.64 -27.68 4.38
CA GLY A 171 6.32 -28.40 3.32
C GLY A 171 6.15 -29.92 3.52
N PRO A 172 6.21 -30.75 2.47
CA PRO A 172 6.41 -32.16 2.67
C PRO A 172 7.63 -32.31 3.58
N THR A 173 7.48 -33.06 4.67
CA THR A 173 8.50 -33.32 5.69
C THR A 173 9.86 -33.58 5.06
N SER A 174 10.63 -32.57 4.88
CA SER A 174 11.99 -32.64 4.41
C SER A 174 12.87 -31.94 5.44
N GLY A 175 13.70 -32.75 6.07
CA GLY A 175 14.47 -32.45 7.25
C GLY A 175 15.15 -31.07 7.26
N LEU A 176 15.28 -30.55 8.46
CA LEU A 176 16.26 -29.61 8.97
C LEU A 176 17.04 -28.82 7.89
N LEU A 177 16.45 -27.72 7.43
CA LEU A 177 17.27 -26.66 6.86
C LEU A 177 17.82 -25.85 8.04
N LYS A 178 19.10 -26.05 8.34
CA LYS A 178 19.88 -25.15 9.17
C LYS A 178 19.65 -23.72 8.68
N PRO A 179 19.42 -22.73 9.59
CA PRO A 179 19.39 -21.35 9.18
C PRO A 179 20.72 -21.02 8.49
N ALA A 180 20.63 -20.50 7.26
CA ALA A 180 21.80 -20.01 6.56
C ALA A 180 22.44 -18.93 7.45
N ALA A 181 23.72 -19.14 7.78
CA ALA A 181 24.49 -18.17 8.55
C ALA A 181 24.42 -16.81 7.85
N VAL A 182 23.97 -15.80 8.60
CA VAL A 182 24.03 -14.40 8.16
C VAL A 182 25.50 -14.07 7.95
N PRO A 183 25.94 -13.58 6.77
CA PRO A 183 27.33 -13.17 6.60
C PRO A 183 27.63 -12.08 7.61
N ALA A 184 28.62 -12.30 8.47
CA ALA A 184 29.16 -11.29 9.35
C ALA A 184 29.76 -10.16 8.47
N GLY A 185 29.16 -8.97 8.50
CA GLY A 185 29.68 -7.82 7.76
C GLY A 185 28.68 -6.75 7.32
N LEU A 186 27.38 -6.90 7.58
CA LEU A 186 26.41 -5.83 7.34
C LEU A 186 26.12 -5.10 8.66
N SER A 187 26.94 -4.11 8.97
CA SER A 187 26.62 -3.11 10.00
C SER A 187 25.67 -2.09 9.39
N PHE A 188 24.45 -2.02 9.91
CA PHE A 188 23.51 -0.95 9.59
C PHE A 188 23.87 0.30 10.42
N PRO A 189 23.81 1.50 9.85
CA PRO A 189 24.00 2.71 10.66
C PRO A 189 22.87 2.84 11.68
N ASP A 190 23.25 2.97 12.95
CA ASP A 190 22.36 3.03 14.12
C ASP A 190 21.51 4.31 14.23
N LYS A 191 21.38 5.09 13.17
CA LYS A 191 20.53 6.31 13.18
C LYS A 191 19.68 6.38 11.90
N PRO A 192 18.34 6.58 12.04
CA PRO A 192 17.52 6.93 10.89
C PRO A 192 18.02 8.26 10.31
N LEU A 193 18.21 8.30 8.98
CA LEU A 193 18.48 9.54 8.25
C LEU A 193 17.26 10.46 8.37
N VAL A 194 17.33 11.41 9.29
CA VAL A 194 16.35 12.49 9.39
C VAL A 194 16.55 13.39 8.16
N PRO A 195 15.52 13.64 7.33
CA PRO A 195 15.63 14.59 6.23
C PRO A 195 16.00 15.96 6.78
N LYS A 196 17.06 16.59 6.25
CA LYS A 196 17.40 17.97 6.58
C LYS A 196 16.24 18.87 6.14
N THR A 197 15.65 19.57 7.08
CA THR A 197 14.64 20.61 6.82
C THR A 197 15.19 21.62 5.82
N PRO A 198 14.47 21.96 4.73
CA PRO A 198 14.93 22.99 3.82
C PRO A 198 15.03 24.33 4.55
N ALA A 199 16.09 25.08 4.27
CA ALA A 199 16.32 26.38 4.83
C ALA A 199 15.13 27.31 4.55
N LYS A 200 14.67 28.03 5.59
CA LYS A 200 13.66 29.07 5.46
C LYS A 200 14.17 30.14 4.51
N PHE A 201 13.48 30.33 3.39
CA PHE A 201 13.63 31.52 2.60
C PHE A 201 13.04 32.67 3.40
N ALA A 202 13.93 33.61 3.83
CA ALA A 202 13.50 34.89 4.34
C ALA A 202 13.17 35.81 3.14
N TRP A 203 12.02 36.46 3.21
CA TRP A 203 11.64 37.61 2.42
C TRP A 203 11.91 38.86 3.22
#